data_f5c15cb323cf14077c3e707b24754d37
#
_entry.id   f5c15cb323cf14077c3e707b24754d37
#
_cell.length_a   1.000
_cell.length_b   1.000
_cell.length_c   1.000
_cell.angle_alpha   90.00
_cell.angle_beta   90.00
_cell.angle_gamma   90.00
#
_symmetry.space_group_name_H-M   'P 1'
#
loop_
_entity.id
_entity.type
_entity.pdbx_description
1 polymer ?
#
loop_
_entity_poly.entity_id
_entity_poly.type
_entity_poly.pdbx_seq_one_letter_code
_entity_poly.pdbx_strand_id
1 'polypeptide(L)'
;MSASKWLKYDPILDRAAQPSFATWTDRDMGKYAKQLQSDQTKRVYVSPDGQRVYNLAGGFKGNRGVVQAPGMKGATGVAFDQLYSSGPWMLGEEPERTDYRKRVLNLALHFAPHINAVSKLRYPDTGIALEQIQAQWWRDWPEDVDLPMGFMGEFTRYDGWHWIRVRNGEPNFDTVEIDPRAYGNYYAAASMTIHCPFPFYSKRALTREWRNDAANAVINGRNHGILRLPNKGDYEQWPKFIVEGAGKVSIQDGLTDRMVDIEIFPSDGMVLVDTDPSARTLTSEHDPIDNALWKLIRNSDILDFILGDITNARAGVPIGRRVPGGVGFMSPIPSEKMANIKVTHTNPAGKITMVMSQWYRRGVA
;
A
#
# COMPACT_ATOMS: atom_id res chain seq x y z
N MET A 1 19.68 20.08 -7.07
CA MET A 1 18.45 19.42 -7.55
C MET A 1 17.55 19.24 -6.36
N SER A 2 16.32 19.74 -6.42
CA SER A 2 15.37 19.65 -5.30
C SER A 2 14.95 18.20 -5.08
N ALA A 3 14.89 17.75 -3.82
CA ALA A 3 14.42 16.42 -3.41
C ALA A 3 13.09 16.04 -4.08
N SER A 4 12.22 17.01 -4.31
CA SER A 4 10.92 16.83 -4.97
C SER A 4 10.98 16.23 -6.39
N LYS A 5 12.12 16.32 -7.07
CA LYS A 5 12.26 15.77 -8.43
C LYS A 5 12.42 14.25 -8.42
N TRP A 6 12.99 13.71 -7.36
CA TRP A 6 13.26 12.28 -7.21
C TRP A 6 12.04 11.51 -6.70
N LEU A 7 11.22 12.19 -5.91
CA LEU A 7 10.01 11.66 -5.33
C LEU A 7 8.90 11.41 -6.37
N LYS A 8 9.03 12.01 -7.56
CA LYS A 8 8.06 11.80 -8.66
C LYS A 8 8.08 10.40 -9.26
N TYR A 9 9.14 9.62 -9.03
CA TYR A 9 9.29 8.30 -9.64
C TYR A 9 8.76 7.17 -8.78
N ASP A 10 8.63 7.38 -7.48
CA ASP A 10 8.05 6.40 -6.56
C ASP A 10 7.29 7.07 -5.42
N PRO A 11 6.11 7.54 -5.71
CA PRO A 11 5.32 8.26 -4.72
C PRO A 11 4.81 7.38 -3.57
N ILE A 12 4.74 6.06 -3.75
CA ILE A 12 4.36 5.16 -2.66
C ILE A 12 5.49 5.07 -1.65
N LEU A 13 6.71 4.83 -2.11
CA LEU A 13 7.86 4.77 -1.22
C LEU A 13 8.09 6.10 -0.51
N ASP A 14 8.02 7.19 -1.26
CA ASP A 14 8.13 8.53 -0.74
C ASP A 14 7.18 8.76 0.44
N ARG A 15 5.98 8.31 0.32
CA ARG A 15 4.91 8.62 1.26
C ARG A 15 4.72 7.61 2.37
N ALA A 16 4.89 6.34 2.09
CA ALA A 16 4.95 5.32 3.14
C ALA A 16 6.11 5.57 4.11
N ALA A 17 7.19 6.18 3.58
CA ALA A 17 8.38 6.53 4.32
C ALA A 17 8.47 8.03 4.68
N GLN A 18 7.45 8.81 4.42
CA GLN A 18 7.49 10.27 4.50
C GLN A 18 7.97 10.86 5.84
N PRO A 19 7.63 10.31 7.01
CA PRO A 19 8.17 10.82 8.27
C PRO A 19 9.69 10.80 8.35
N SER A 20 10.31 9.84 7.67
CA SER A 20 11.76 9.69 7.65
C SER A 20 12.41 10.35 6.43
N PHE A 21 11.75 10.34 5.28
CA PHE A 21 12.22 11.09 4.12
C PHE A 21 12.16 12.60 4.34
N ALA A 22 11.21 13.09 5.10
CA ALA A 22 11.14 14.50 5.48
C ALA A 22 12.34 14.98 6.31
N THR A 23 13.04 14.08 6.98
CA THR A 23 14.26 14.36 7.76
C THR A 23 15.55 14.13 6.96
N TRP A 24 15.47 13.56 5.76
CA TRP A 24 16.64 13.33 4.93
C TRP A 24 17.11 14.61 4.28
N THR A 25 18.42 14.80 4.28
CA THR A 25 19.05 15.91 3.57
C THR A 25 19.02 15.64 2.05
N ASP A 26 19.16 16.69 1.25
CA ASP A 26 19.28 16.55 -0.22
C ASP A 26 20.42 15.61 -0.62
N ARG A 27 21.46 15.53 0.20
CA ARG A 27 22.58 14.60 0.01
C ARG A 27 22.17 13.16 0.21
N ASP A 28 21.38 12.88 1.25
CA ASP A 28 20.89 11.54 1.53
C ASP A 28 19.88 11.10 0.46
N MET A 29 19.00 11.98 0.06
CA MET A 29 18.06 11.75 -1.03
C MET A 29 18.77 11.46 -2.35
N GLY A 30 19.82 12.22 -2.67
CA GLY A 30 20.64 11.96 -3.85
C GLY A 30 21.33 10.60 -3.86
N LYS A 31 21.73 10.12 -2.69
CA LYS A 31 22.34 8.80 -2.50
C LYS A 31 21.32 7.67 -2.72
N TYR A 32 20.13 7.79 -2.14
CA TYR A 32 19.11 6.76 -2.24
C TYR A 32 18.30 6.84 -3.54
N ALA A 33 18.22 8.01 -4.15
CA ALA A 33 17.60 8.17 -5.46
C ALA A 33 18.26 7.29 -6.53
N LYS A 34 19.58 7.13 -6.51
CA LYS A 34 20.29 6.21 -7.42
C LYS A 34 19.93 4.74 -7.15
N GLN A 35 19.60 4.39 -5.91
CA GLN A 35 19.20 3.05 -5.53
C GLN A 35 17.75 2.74 -5.91
N LEU A 36 16.88 3.72 -5.82
CA LEU A 36 15.47 3.60 -6.17
C LEU A 36 15.22 3.81 -7.65
N GLN A 37 16.00 4.70 -8.29
CA GLN A 37 15.98 4.84 -9.74
C GLN A 37 16.81 3.73 -10.38
N SER A 38 16.16 2.92 -11.14
CA SER A 38 16.82 1.89 -11.91
C SER A 38 16.09 1.67 -13.21
N ASP A 39 16.88 1.43 -14.23
CA ASP A 39 16.44 0.85 -15.50
C ASP A 39 16.44 -0.68 -15.45
N GLN A 40 16.80 -1.27 -14.32
CA GLN A 40 16.91 -2.72 -14.12
C GLN A 40 15.85 -3.21 -13.13
N THR A 41 15.37 -4.41 -13.35
CA THR A 41 14.52 -5.12 -12.38
C THR A 41 15.22 -5.23 -11.03
N LYS A 42 14.52 -4.89 -9.96
CA LYS A 42 15.05 -4.96 -8.61
C LYS A 42 13.99 -5.29 -7.58
N ARG A 43 14.45 -5.78 -6.44
CA ARG A 43 13.64 -5.97 -5.25
C ARG A 43 14.26 -5.22 -4.08
N VAL A 44 13.42 -4.50 -3.36
CA VAL A 44 13.84 -3.72 -2.19
C VAL A 44 12.99 -4.08 -0.99
N TYR A 45 13.55 -3.94 0.20
CA TYR A 45 12.82 -3.92 1.46
C TYR A 45 13.00 -2.56 2.11
N VAL A 46 11.92 -2.00 2.62
CA VAL A 46 11.89 -0.75 3.37
C VAL A 46 11.46 -1.07 4.79
N SER A 47 12.26 -0.62 5.76
CA SER A 47 11.95 -0.79 7.18
C SER A 47 10.63 -0.10 7.56
N PRO A 48 9.93 -0.52 8.62
CA PRO A 48 8.64 0.04 9.04
C PRO A 48 8.67 1.55 9.30
N ASP A 49 9.81 2.07 9.76
CA ASP A 49 10.05 3.49 9.98
C ASP A 49 10.43 4.26 8.68
N GLY A 50 10.56 3.55 7.56
CA GLY A 50 10.96 4.10 6.27
C GLY A 50 12.41 4.60 6.19
N GLN A 51 13.19 4.49 7.27
CA GLN A 51 14.55 5.06 7.32
C GLN A 51 15.58 4.23 6.59
N ARG A 52 15.32 2.95 6.37
CA ARG A 52 16.29 2.04 5.80
C ARG A 52 15.72 1.30 4.59
N VAL A 53 16.42 1.47 3.48
CA VAL A 53 16.10 0.78 2.22
C VAL A 53 17.20 -0.24 1.97
N TYR A 54 16.82 -1.49 1.86
CA TYR A 54 17.68 -2.63 1.52
C TYR A 54 17.43 -3.04 0.08
N ASN A 55 18.44 -2.88 -0.78
CA ASN A 55 18.38 -3.42 -2.13
C ASN A 55 18.77 -4.91 -2.09
N LEU A 56 17.77 -5.77 -2.11
CA LEU A 56 17.96 -7.21 -1.97
C LEU A 56 18.41 -7.87 -3.28
N ALA A 57 17.84 -7.45 -4.40
CA ALA A 57 18.17 -8.01 -5.72
C ALA A 57 18.17 -6.92 -6.80
N GLY A 58 18.87 -7.17 -7.89
CA GLY A 58 18.98 -6.24 -9.02
C GLY A 58 20.07 -5.19 -8.85
N GLY A 59 19.89 -4.00 -9.44
CA GLY A 59 20.87 -2.92 -9.38
C GLY A 59 21.13 -2.45 -7.96
N PHE A 60 22.42 -2.21 -7.63
CA PHE A 60 22.87 -1.79 -6.30
C PHE A 60 22.55 -2.76 -5.15
N LYS A 61 22.34 -4.05 -5.46
CA LYS A 61 22.11 -5.06 -4.43
C LYS A 61 23.17 -5.04 -3.33
N GLY A 62 22.76 -5.31 -2.11
CA GLY A 62 23.66 -5.40 -0.97
C GLY A 62 24.15 -4.04 -0.43
N ASN A 63 23.45 -2.94 -0.72
CA ASN A 63 23.79 -1.60 -0.23
C ASN A 63 23.97 -1.53 1.30
N ARG A 64 23.32 -2.45 2.04
CA ARG A 64 23.43 -2.58 3.51
C ARG A 64 23.98 -3.93 3.96
N GLY A 65 24.71 -4.62 3.08
CA GLY A 65 25.32 -5.92 3.39
C GLY A 65 24.36 -7.10 3.38
N VAL A 66 23.09 -6.89 2.97
CA VAL A 66 22.08 -7.94 2.86
C VAL A 66 21.69 -8.10 1.41
N VAL A 67 21.72 -9.33 0.91
CA VAL A 67 21.41 -9.69 -0.47
C VAL A 67 20.46 -10.88 -0.48
N GLN A 68 19.49 -10.87 -1.37
CA GLN A 68 18.68 -12.04 -1.62
C GLN A 68 19.50 -13.15 -2.27
N ALA A 69 19.44 -14.32 -1.68
CA ALA A 69 19.94 -15.56 -2.28
C ALA A 69 18.91 -16.18 -3.24
N PRO A 70 19.33 -17.09 -4.14
CA PRO A 70 18.40 -17.88 -4.93
C PRO A 70 17.42 -18.67 -4.06
N GLY A 71 16.22 -18.94 -4.57
CA GLY A 71 15.27 -19.82 -3.90
C GLY A 71 14.07 -19.11 -3.26
N MET A 72 13.82 -17.82 -3.56
CA MET A 72 12.59 -17.16 -3.12
C MET A 72 11.35 -17.90 -3.64
N LYS A 73 10.37 -18.11 -2.74
CA LYS A 73 9.08 -18.75 -3.04
C LYS A 73 7.93 -17.82 -2.68
N GLY A 74 6.77 -18.00 -3.32
CA GLY A 74 5.53 -17.27 -2.98
C GLY A 74 5.35 -15.92 -3.69
N ALA A 75 6.35 -15.43 -4.45
CA ALA A 75 6.27 -14.12 -5.12
C ALA A 75 5.31 -14.11 -6.32
N THR A 76 5.18 -15.22 -7.03
CA THR A 76 4.49 -15.29 -8.32
C THR A 76 2.98 -15.51 -8.25
N GLY A 77 2.44 -15.87 -7.10
CA GLY A 77 1.02 -16.15 -6.95
C GLY A 77 0.49 -15.81 -5.56
N VAL A 78 -0.81 -15.57 -5.49
CA VAL A 78 -1.54 -15.41 -4.22
C VAL A 78 -2.09 -16.79 -3.84
N ALA A 79 -1.99 -17.16 -2.57
CA ALA A 79 -2.68 -18.34 -2.07
C ALA A 79 -4.19 -18.08 -2.06
N PHE A 80 -4.96 -19.00 -2.63
CA PHE A 80 -6.41 -18.92 -2.68
C PHE A 80 -7.05 -20.28 -2.49
N ASP A 81 -8.24 -20.30 -1.98
CA ASP A 81 -9.14 -21.43 -1.97
C ASP A 81 -10.32 -21.15 -2.91
N GLN A 82 -10.73 -22.17 -3.65
CA GLN A 82 -11.95 -22.11 -4.44
C GLN A 82 -13.02 -22.95 -3.78
N LEU A 83 -14.18 -22.36 -3.57
CA LEU A 83 -15.37 -23.07 -3.11
C LEU A 83 -16.16 -23.50 -4.32
N TYR A 84 -16.53 -24.77 -4.30
CA TYR A 84 -17.33 -25.40 -5.34
C TYR A 84 -18.65 -25.90 -4.74
N SER A 85 -19.71 -25.82 -5.49
CA SER A 85 -20.98 -26.45 -5.17
C SER A 85 -21.31 -27.56 -6.15
N SER A 86 -21.95 -28.60 -5.66
CA SER A 86 -22.48 -29.68 -6.48
C SER A 86 -23.92 -29.96 -6.06
N GLY A 87 -24.77 -30.25 -7.01
CA GLY A 87 -26.17 -30.58 -6.78
C GLY A 87 -26.57 -31.89 -7.44
N PRO A 88 -27.69 -32.50 -7.01
CA PRO A 88 -28.27 -33.64 -7.70
C PRO A 88 -28.56 -33.24 -9.16
N TRP A 89 -28.09 -34.02 -10.11
CA TRP A 89 -28.19 -33.80 -11.56
C TRP A 89 -27.16 -32.90 -12.19
N MET A 90 -26.20 -32.32 -11.41
CA MET A 90 -25.04 -31.64 -11.97
C MET A 90 -23.97 -32.65 -12.32
N LEU A 91 -23.42 -32.55 -13.55
CA LEU A 91 -22.20 -33.24 -13.94
C LEU A 91 -21.00 -32.36 -13.59
N GLY A 92 -20.32 -32.71 -12.47
CA GLY A 92 -19.19 -31.94 -11.98
C GLY A 92 -19.59 -30.96 -10.86
N GLU A 93 -18.73 -29.96 -10.64
CA GLU A 93 -18.87 -28.93 -9.62
C GLU A 93 -18.82 -27.55 -10.24
N GLU A 94 -19.60 -26.61 -9.74
CA GLU A 94 -19.61 -25.22 -10.18
C GLU A 94 -18.83 -24.36 -9.19
N PRO A 95 -17.87 -23.51 -9.65
CA PRO A 95 -17.12 -22.66 -8.77
C PRO A 95 -18.02 -21.51 -8.28
N GLU A 96 -18.16 -21.36 -6.95
CA GLU A 96 -18.98 -20.31 -6.34
C GLU A 96 -18.17 -19.03 -6.06
N ARG A 97 -17.01 -19.20 -5.43
CA ARG A 97 -16.14 -18.05 -5.08
C ARG A 97 -14.70 -18.45 -4.88
N THR A 98 -13.83 -17.43 -4.94
CA THR A 98 -12.40 -17.55 -4.62
C THR A 98 -12.08 -16.72 -3.38
N ASP A 99 -11.59 -17.37 -2.33
CA ASP A 99 -11.15 -16.72 -1.10
C ASP A 99 -9.63 -16.60 -1.10
N TYR A 100 -9.12 -15.37 -1.03
CA TYR A 100 -7.68 -15.12 -0.99
C TYR A 100 -7.18 -15.14 0.44
N ARG A 101 -6.15 -15.96 0.69
CA ARG A 101 -5.48 -16.04 1.99
C ARG A 101 -4.27 -15.11 2.06
N LYS A 102 -3.74 -14.88 3.28
CA LYS A 102 -2.47 -14.18 3.45
C LYS A 102 -1.41 -14.79 2.52
N ARG A 103 -0.58 -13.95 1.93
CA ARG A 103 0.57 -14.41 1.15
C ARG A 103 1.71 -14.78 2.08
N VAL A 104 2.37 -15.87 1.80
CA VAL A 104 3.58 -16.29 2.50
C VAL A 104 4.74 -16.29 1.50
N LEU A 105 5.79 -15.54 1.84
CA LEU A 105 7.02 -15.48 1.05
C LEU A 105 8.13 -16.17 1.85
N ASN A 106 8.91 -17.02 1.19
CA ASN A 106 10.14 -17.54 1.76
C ASN A 106 11.31 -16.84 1.08
N LEU A 107 12.12 -16.15 1.87
CA LEU A 107 13.23 -15.34 1.40
C LEU A 107 14.53 -15.93 1.93
N ALA A 108 15.39 -16.37 1.02
CA ALA A 108 16.77 -16.76 1.34
C ALA A 108 17.67 -15.53 1.26
N LEU A 109 18.55 -15.34 2.22
CA LEU A 109 19.38 -14.16 2.41
C LEU A 109 20.84 -14.52 2.60
N HIS A 110 21.71 -13.64 2.11
CA HIS A 110 23.12 -13.62 2.39
C HIS A 110 23.49 -12.32 3.10
N PHE A 111 24.19 -12.43 4.21
CA PHE A 111 24.78 -11.32 4.96
C PHE A 111 26.28 -11.28 4.66
N ALA A 112 26.76 -10.16 4.12
CA ALA A 112 28.12 -10.04 3.67
C ALA A 112 28.68 -8.62 3.88
N PRO A 113 29.53 -8.41 4.89
CA PRO A 113 30.09 -7.10 5.22
C PRO A 113 30.89 -6.47 4.06
N HIS A 114 31.51 -7.27 3.22
CA HIS A 114 32.30 -6.80 2.11
C HIS A 114 31.50 -6.08 1.02
N ILE A 115 30.18 -6.28 0.98
CA ILE A 115 29.29 -5.59 0.05
C ILE A 115 28.91 -4.21 0.60
N ASN A 116 28.89 -4.04 1.94
CA ASN A 116 28.50 -2.80 2.57
C ASN A 116 29.69 -1.90 2.87
N ALA A 117 29.92 -0.89 2.01
CA ALA A 117 31.02 0.05 2.17
C ALA A 117 30.93 0.85 3.50
N VAL A 118 29.73 1.15 3.99
CA VAL A 118 29.54 1.90 5.25
C VAL A 118 29.98 1.07 6.45
N SER A 119 29.64 -0.20 6.49
CA SER A 119 30.07 -1.10 7.56
C SER A 119 31.59 -1.28 7.54
N LYS A 120 32.21 -1.40 6.38
CA LYS A 120 33.66 -1.49 6.26
C LYS A 120 34.41 -0.26 6.78
N LEU A 121 33.86 0.93 6.54
CA LEU A 121 34.45 2.17 7.06
C LEU A 121 34.32 2.30 8.58
N ARG A 122 33.21 1.81 9.11
CA ARG A 122 32.91 1.91 10.56
C ARG A 122 33.59 0.83 11.38
N TYR A 123 33.69 -0.38 10.84
CA TYR A 123 34.25 -1.53 11.49
C TYR A 123 35.27 -2.20 10.57
N PRO A 124 36.56 -2.04 10.81
CA PRO A 124 37.60 -2.74 10.07
C PRO A 124 37.55 -4.25 10.29
N ASP A 125 37.08 -4.70 11.47
CA ASP A 125 36.80 -6.10 11.75
C ASP A 125 35.53 -6.55 11.04
N THR A 126 35.66 -7.54 10.17
CA THR A 126 34.54 -8.08 9.38
C THR A 126 33.52 -8.84 10.21
N GLY A 127 33.95 -9.43 11.35
CA GLY A 127 33.06 -10.13 12.29
C GLY A 127 32.10 -9.15 12.95
N ILE A 128 32.62 -8.07 13.50
CA ILE A 128 31.81 -7.01 14.12
C ILE A 128 30.86 -6.40 13.07
N ALA A 129 31.36 -6.18 11.86
CA ALA A 129 30.53 -5.65 10.78
C ALA A 129 29.38 -6.59 10.40
N LEU A 130 29.62 -7.90 10.36
CA LEU A 130 28.60 -8.91 10.08
C LEU A 130 27.53 -8.94 11.18
N GLU A 131 27.94 -8.98 12.44
CA GLU A 131 27.03 -8.97 13.59
C GLU A 131 26.13 -7.72 13.58
N GLN A 132 26.69 -6.57 13.27
CA GLN A 132 25.94 -5.33 13.19
C GLN A 132 24.92 -5.35 12.03
N ILE A 133 25.27 -5.90 10.87
CA ILE A 133 24.35 -6.05 9.74
C ILE A 133 23.18 -6.95 10.12
N GLN A 134 23.47 -8.09 10.74
CA GLN A 134 22.44 -9.03 11.18
C GLN A 134 21.53 -8.41 12.25
N ALA A 135 22.12 -7.78 13.29
CA ALA A 135 21.36 -7.13 14.34
C ALA A 135 20.46 -6.00 13.81
N GLN A 136 20.96 -5.23 12.83
CA GLN A 136 20.17 -4.18 12.20
C GLN A 136 19.02 -4.76 11.34
N TRP A 137 19.31 -5.82 10.57
CA TRP A 137 18.30 -6.51 9.77
C TRP A 137 17.16 -7.02 10.63
N TRP A 138 17.45 -7.78 11.69
CA TRP A 138 16.40 -8.35 12.56
C TRP A 138 15.61 -7.27 13.29
N ARG A 139 16.24 -6.16 13.68
CA ARG A 139 15.55 -5.01 14.27
C ARG A 139 14.53 -4.38 13.31
N ASP A 140 14.81 -4.44 12.01
CA ASP A 140 13.94 -3.87 10.98
C ASP A 140 12.77 -4.79 10.59
N TRP A 141 12.69 -5.98 11.19
CA TRP A 141 11.60 -6.94 11.01
C TRP A 141 10.87 -7.18 12.31
N PRO A 142 9.93 -6.28 12.70
CA PRO A 142 9.21 -6.41 13.96
C PRO A 142 8.32 -7.66 13.97
N GLU A 143 8.29 -8.35 15.11
CA GLU A 143 7.50 -9.55 15.33
C GLU A 143 6.14 -9.23 15.94
N ASP A 144 6.08 -8.20 16.80
CA ASP A 144 4.87 -7.80 17.49
C ASP A 144 3.78 -7.27 16.54
N VAL A 145 2.54 -7.68 16.79
CA VAL A 145 1.38 -7.34 15.97
C VAL A 145 1.08 -5.85 15.98
N ASP A 146 1.37 -5.18 17.10
CA ASP A 146 1.11 -3.75 17.30
C ASP A 146 2.14 -2.84 16.62
N LEU A 147 3.27 -3.41 16.18
CA LEU A 147 4.29 -2.66 15.48
C LEU A 147 3.96 -2.51 13.99
N PRO A 148 4.34 -1.37 13.38
CA PRO A 148 4.07 -1.13 11.96
C PRO A 148 4.81 -2.15 11.08
N MET A 149 4.21 -2.49 9.93
CA MET A 149 4.77 -3.40 8.95
C MET A 149 5.82 -2.70 8.07
N GLY A 150 6.79 -3.48 7.59
CA GLY A 150 7.67 -3.04 6.52
C GLY A 150 7.03 -3.18 5.13
N PHE A 151 7.76 -2.74 4.10
CA PHE A 151 7.30 -2.78 2.72
C PHE A 151 8.32 -3.51 1.85
N MET A 152 7.85 -4.40 1.01
CA MET A 152 8.65 -4.98 -0.04
C MET A 152 8.22 -4.41 -1.39
N GLY A 153 9.17 -3.86 -2.14
CA GLY A 153 8.95 -3.31 -3.46
C GLY A 153 9.59 -4.17 -4.55
N GLU A 154 8.86 -4.41 -5.61
CA GLU A 154 9.37 -5.02 -6.83
C GLU A 154 9.28 -4.01 -7.98
N PHE A 155 10.41 -3.72 -8.59
CA PHE A 155 10.48 -2.85 -9.76
C PHE A 155 10.72 -3.67 -11.02
N THR A 156 9.91 -3.42 -12.02
CA THR A 156 10.11 -3.94 -13.37
C THR A 156 10.20 -2.81 -14.38
N ARG A 157 10.97 -2.99 -15.44
CA ARG A 157 11.10 -1.98 -16.50
C ARG A 157 9.80 -1.73 -17.25
N TYR A 158 8.98 -2.76 -17.34
CA TYR A 158 7.73 -2.71 -18.08
C TYR A 158 6.62 -1.96 -17.33
N ASP A 159 6.52 -2.21 -16.00
CA ASP A 159 5.33 -1.84 -15.25
C ASP A 159 5.63 -0.96 -14.00
N GLY A 160 6.90 -0.72 -13.70
CA GLY A 160 7.33 0.12 -12.59
C GLY A 160 7.28 -0.59 -11.24
N TRP A 161 7.00 0.16 -10.19
CA TRP A 161 6.99 -0.33 -8.83
C TRP A 161 5.67 -0.96 -8.42
N HIS A 162 5.78 -2.14 -7.77
CA HIS A 162 4.71 -2.80 -7.05
C HIS A 162 5.13 -2.99 -5.60
N TRP A 163 4.24 -2.67 -4.67
CA TRP A 163 4.52 -2.69 -3.25
C TRP A 163 3.60 -3.65 -2.51
N ILE A 164 4.16 -4.36 -1.54
CA ILE A 164 3.40 -5.23 -0.65
C ILE A 164 3.87 -5.02 0.78
N ARG A 165 2.93 -5.00 1.72
CA ARG A 165 3.25 -4.95 3.14
C ARG A 165 3.71 -6.29 3.63
N VAL A 166 4.75 -6.25 4.45
CA VAL A 166 5.42 -7.45 4.91
C VAL A 166 5.68 -7.39 6.41
N ARG A 167 5.57 -8.53 7.03
CA ARG A 167 5.88 -8.75 8.44
C ARG A 167 6.72 -10.01 8.56
N ASN A 168 7.56 -10.07 9.59
CA ASN A 168 8.20 -11.32 9.95
C ASN A 168 7.13 -12.38 10.23
N GLY A 169 7.31 -13.55 9.66
CA GLY A 169 6.45 -14.70 9.87
C GLY A 169 7.01 -15.60 10.97
N GLU A 170 6.91 -16.89 10.77
CA GLU A 170 7.53 -17.86 11.67
C GLU A 170 9.05 -17.73 11.60
N PRO A 171 9.74 -17.63 12.76
CA PRO A 171 11.18 -17.58 12.78
C PRO A 171 11.74 -18.92 12.27
N ASN A 172 12.36 -18.91 11.11
CA ASN A 172 13.12 -20.04 10.57
C ASN A 172 14.56 -19.97 11.05
N PHE A 173 14.77 -20.10 12.37
CA PHE A 173 16.10 -20.10 12.97
C PHE A 173 16.90 -21.37 12.63
N ASP A 174 16.24 -22.41 12.19
CA ASP A 174 16.85 -23.72 11.96
C ASP A 174 17.61 -23.84 10.63
N THR A 175 17.60 -22.82 9.80
CA THR A 175 18.22 -22.84 8.48
C THR A 175 19.32 -21.80 8.33
N VAL A 176 20.21 -21.73 9.30
CA VAL A 176 21.51 -21.09 9.06
C VAL A 176 22.35 -22.10 8.26
N GLU A 177 22.31 -22.00 6.95
CA GLU A 177 23.06 -22.88 6.05
C GLU A 177 24.58 -22.80 6.27
N ILE A 178 25.04 -21.62 6.72
CA ILE A 178 26.45 -21.37 7.03
C ILE A 178 26.52 -20.63 8.35
N ASP A 179 27.08 -21.28 9.37
CA ASP A 179 27.37 -20.64 10.65
C ASP A 179 28.58 -19.69 10.49
N PRO A 180 28.39 -18.36 10.67
CA PRO A 180 29.47 -17.38 10.55
C PRO A 180 30.64 -17.67 11.52
N ARG A 181 30.35 -18.22 12.69
CA ARG A 181 31.36 -18.53 13.71
C ARG A 181 32.28 -19.65 13.27
N ALA A 182 31.73 -20.63 12.51
CA ALA A 182 32.54 -21.71 11.95
C ALA A 182 33.49 -21.24 10.83
N TYR A 183 33.14 -20.12 10.15
CA TYR A 183 33.89 -19.60 8.99
C TYR A 183 34.54 -18.23 9.24
N GLY A 184 34.82 -17.88 10.49
CA GLY A 184 35.53 -16.65 10.81
C GLY A 184 34.72 -15.36 10.62
N ASN A 185 33.40 -15.42 10.72
CA ASN A 185 32.47 -14.27 10.68
C ASN A 185 32.48 -13.44 9.39
N TYR A 186 32.89 -14.01 8.25
CA TYR A 186 32.93 -13.26 6.98
C TYR A 186 31.61 -13.28 6.21
N TYR A 187 30.75 -14.25 6.47
CA TYR A 187 29.57 -14.52 5.66
C TYR A 187 28.55 -15.30 6.48
N ALA A 188 27.29 -14.99 6.28
CA ALA A 188 26.18 -15.77 6.84
C ALA A 188 25.08 -15.93 5.79
N ALA A 189 24.45 -17.09 5.77
CA ALA A 189 23.23 -17.35 5.02
C ALA A 189 22.10 -17.62 6.02
N ALA A 190 20.91 -17.17 5.69
CA ALA A 190 19.70 -17.41 6.46
C ALA A 190 18.49 -17.46 5.54
N SER A 191 17.47 -18.14 5.97
CA SER A 191 16.15 -18.05 5.33
C SER A 191 15.14 -17.49 6.32
N MET A 192 14.12 -16.82 5.82
CA MET A 192 13.04 -16.31 6.63
C MET A 192 11.70 -16.45 5.94
N THR A 193 10.67 -16.71 6.72
CA THR A 193 9.29 -16.69 6.26
C THR A 193 8.70 -15.31 6.51
N ILE A 194 8.11 -14.73 5.49
CA ILE A 194 7.51 -13.41 5.51
C ILE A 194 6.02 -13.56 5.30
N HIS A 195 5.23 -12.95 6.16
CA HIS A 195 3.79 -12.87 6.02
C HIS A 195 3.38 -11.53 5.40
N CYS A 196 2.52 -11.60 4.40
CA CYS A 196 1.83 -10.45 3.83
C CYS A 196 0.34 -10.60 4.17
N PRO A 197 -0.15 -9.96 5.24
CA PRO A 197 -1.54 -10.09 5.67
C PRO A 197 -2.52 -9.68 4.56
N PHE A 198 -2.20 -8.61 3.84
CA PHE A 198 -2.87 -8.24 2.61
C PHE A 198 -2.13 -8.86 1.42
N PRO A 199 -2.75 -9.79 0.67
CA PRO A 199 -2.01 -10.65 -0.25
C PRO A 199 -1.67 -10.03 -1.61
N PHE A 200 -2.24 -8.86 -1.93
CA PHE A 200 -2.05 -8.20 -3.21
C PHE A 200 -0.91 -7.18 -3.16
N TYR A 201 -0.23 -7.05 -4.28
CA TYR A 201 0.64 -5.90 -4.52
C TYR A 201 -0.20 -4.69 -4.85
N SER A 202 0.24 -3.52 -4.42
CA SER A 202 -0.38 -2.24 -4.73
C SER A 202 0.55 -1.35 -5.53
N LYS A 203 -0.05 -0.55 -6.40
CA LYS A 203 0.55 0.62 -7.01
C LYS A 203 -0.08 1.88 -6.41
N ARG A 204 0.42 3.02 -6.82
CA ARG A 204 -0.19 4.30 -6.45
C ARG A 204 -1.67 4.32 -6.83
N ALA A 205 -2.52 4.74 -5.87
CA ALA A 205 -3.92 5.00 -6.14
C ALA A 205 -4.10 6.03 -7.25
N LEU A 206 -5.09 5.81 -8.05
CA LEU A 206 -5.56 6.80 -8.97
C LEU A 206 -6.55 7.72 -8.26
N THR A 207 -6.41 9.02 -8.50
CA THR A 207 -7.28 10.02 -7.90
C THR A 207 -7.93 10.88 -8.97
N ARG A 208 -9.18 11.25 -8.75
CA ARG A 208 -9.90 12.20 -9.58
C ARG A 208 -10.73 13.12 -8.71
N GLU A 209 -10.63 14.41 -8.98
CA GLU A 209 -11.35 15.44 -8.25
C GLU A 209 -12.45 16.04 -9.12
N TRP A 210 -13.58 16.33 -8.50
CA TRP A 210 -14.64 17.17 -9.04
C TRP A 210 -15.01 18.25 -8.01
N ARG A 211 -15.23 19.45 -8.50
CA ARG A 211 -15.67 20.61 -7.72
C ARG A 211 -17.00 21.11 -8.24
N ASN A 212 -17.88 21.47 -7.35
CA ASN A 212 -19.16 22.11 -7.69
C ASN A 212 -18.94 23.60 -7.96
N ASP A 213 -18.35 23.92 -9.11
CA ASP A 213 -18.06 25.27 -9.55
C ASP A 213 -18.79 25.61 -10.86
N ALA A 214 -18.73 26.89 -11.27
CA ALA A 214 -19.39 27.37 -12.48
C ALA A 214 -18.89 26.69 -13.76
N ALA A 215 -17.59 26.30 -13.81
CA ALA A 215 -17.01 25.65 -14.97
C ALA A 215 -17.55 24.23 -15.13
N ASN A 216 -17.65 23.48 -14.05
CA ASN A 216 -18.25 22.14 -14.07
C ASN A 216 -19.76 22.16 -14.27
N ALA A 217 -20.44 23.22 -13.81
CA ALA A 217 -21.88 23.39 -14.03
C ALA A 217 -22.26 23.54 -15.50
N VAL A 218 -21.38 24.11 -16.34
CA VAL A 218 -21.59 24.21 -17.80
C VAL A 218 -21.53 22.84 -18.47
N ILE A 219 -20.69 21.93 -17.94
CA ILE A 219 -20.44 20.61 -18.56
C ILE A 219 -21.49 19.60 -18.12
N ASN A 220 -21.78 19.52 -16.82
CA ASN A 220 -22.57 18.46 -16.22
C ASN A 220 -23.92 18.91 -15.63
N GLY A 221 -24.21 20.20 -15.69
CA GLY A 221 -25.31 20.81 -14.96
C GLY A 221 -24.92 21.20 -13.52
N ARG A 222 -25.68 22.10 -12.93
CA ARG A 222 -25.44 22.60 -11.58
C ARG A 222 -25.57 21.45 -10.55
N ASN A 223 -24.62 21.37 -9.64
CA ASN A 223 -24.52 20.37 -8.57
C ASN A 223 -24.26 18.92 -9.04
N HIS A 224 -24.04 18.68 -10.31
CA HIS A 224 -23.80 17.35 -10.87
C HIS A 224 -22.36 17.20 -11.38
N GLY A 225 -21.78 16.02 -11.23
CA GLY A 225 -20.46 15.67 -11.73
C GLY A 225 -20.34 14.21 -12.12
N ILE A 226 -19.29 13.91 -12.90
CA ILE A 226 -18.89 12.55 -13.23
C ILE A 226 -17.41 12.39 -12.93
N LEU A 227 -17.09 11.46 -12.03
CA LEU A 227 -15.74 11.08 -11.72
C LEU A 227 -15.35 9.84 -12.54
N ARG A 228 -14.29 9.95 -13.32
CA ARG A 228 -13.83 8.89 -14.23
C ARG A 228 -12.46 8.40 -13.83
N LEU A 229 -12.35 7.15 -13.41
CA LEU A 229 -11.09 6.47 -13.11
C LEU A 229 -11.12 5.02 -13.58
N PRO A 230 -10.02 4.53 -14.22
CA PRO A 230 -9.90 3.12 -14.56
C PRO A 230 -9.48 2.30 -13.32
N ASN A 231 -10.09 1.14 -13.13
CA ASN A 231 -9.48 0.09 -12.32
C ASN A 231 -8.45 -0.63 -13.20
N LYS A 232 -7.16 -0.35 -13.01
CA LYS A 232 -6.07 -0.98 -13.76
C LYS A 232 -5.54 -2.25 -13.07
N GLY A 233 -6.04 -2.52 -11.87
CA GLY A 233 -5.69 -3.73 -11.12
C GLY A 233 -6.35 -4.97 -11.69
N ASP A 234 -5.84 -6.14 -11.34
CA ASP A 234 -6.40 -7.43 -11.71
C ASP A 234 -7.38 -8.01 -10.67
N TYR A 235 -7.82 -7.15 -9.76
CA TYR A 235 -8.85 -7.44 -8.76
C TYR A 235 -9.90 -6.32 -8.70
N GLU A 236 -11.12 -6.65 -8.34
CA GLU A 236 -12.18 -5.68 -8.15
C GLU A 236 -11.85 -4.67 -7.05
N GLN A 237 -12.30 -3.43 -7.22
CA GLN A 237 -11.95 -2.33 -6.33
C GLN A 237 -13.18 -1.64 -5.77
N TRP A 238 -13.10 -1.29 -4.51
CA TRP A 238 -14.04 -0.44 -3.81
C TRP A 238 -13.50 0.99 -3.77
N PRO A 239 -14.01 1.91 -4.59
CA PRO A 239 -13.52 3.28 -4.60
C PRO A 239 -13.83 3.98 -3.27
N LYS A 240 -12.94 4.87 -2.86
CA LYS A 240 -13.14 5.72 -1.68
C LYS A 240 -13.35 7.15 -2.14
N PHE A 241 -14.17 7.89 -1.38
CA PHE A 241 -14.43 9.28 -1.70
C PHE A 241 -14.09 10.16 -0.50
N ILE A 242 -13.38 11.25 -0.76
CA ILE A 242 -13.15 12.30 0.21
C ILE A 242 -14.07 13.45 -0.18
N VAL A 243 -14.96 13.82 0.71
CA VAL A 243 -15.95 14.87 0.49
C VAL A 243 -15.64 16.06 1.37
N GLU A 244 -15.52 17.22 0.76
CA GLU A 244 -15.29 18.49 1.41
C GLU A 244 -16.50 19.41 1.20
N GLY A 245 -16.95 20.05 2.28
CA GLY A 245 -18.08 20.98 2.29
C GLY A 245 -19.38 20.32 2.80
N ALA A 246 -20.08 21.08 3.67
CA ALA A 246 -21.35 20.65 4.21
C ALA A 246 -22.46 20.68 3.15
N GLY A 247 -23.40 19.75 3.21
CA GLY A 247 -24.53 19.65 2.30
C GLY A 247 -24.96 18.23 2.04
N LYS A 248 -25.96 18.07 1.17
CA LYS A 248 -26.38 16.75 0.71
C LYS A 248 -25.50 16.32 -0.47
N VAL A 249 -24.96 15.10 -0.36
CA VAL A 249 -24.09 14.48 -1.36
C VAL A 249 -24.74 13.17 -1.79
N SER A 250 -24.76 12.90 -3.10
CA SER A 250 -25.18 11.60 -3.61
C SER A 250 -24.05 11.02 -4.44
N ILE A 251 -23.73 9.75 -4.22
CA ILE A 251 -22.66 9.04 -4.91
C ILE A 251 -23.25 7.77 -5.52
N GLN A 252 -22.95 7.53 -6.78
CA GLN A 252 -23.36 6.33 -7.49
C GLN A 252 -22.65 5.09 -6.93
N ASP A 253 -23.41 4.02 -6.73
CA ASP A 253 -22.90 2.73 -6.24
C ASP A 253 -22.26 1.92 -7.38
N GLY A 254 -20.96 2.00 -7.49
CA GLY A 254 -20.22 1.30 -8.52
C GLY A 254 -20.71 1.62 -9.94
N LEU A 255 -20.94 0.60 -10.74
CA LEU A 255 -21.46 0.73 -12.09
C LEU A 255 -22.99 0.58 -12.20
N THR A 256 -23.70 0.56 -11.07
CA THR A 256 -25.18 0.49 -11.04
C THR A 256 -25.79 1.89 -11.20
N ASP A 257 -27.09 1.99 -11.44
CA ASP A 257 -27.78 3.28 -11.44
C ASP A 257 -28.24 3.75 -10.06
N ARG A 258 -27.89 2.99 -9.01
CA ARG A 258 -28.27 3.31 -7.63
C ARG A 258 -27.42 4.46 -7.09
N MET A 259 -28.07 5.44 -6.48
CA MET A 259 -27.41 6.55 -5.78
C MET A 259 -27.50 6.36 -4.28
N VAL A 260 -26.42 6.61 -3.58
CA VAL A 260 -26.35 6.61 -2.12
C VAL A 260 -26.28 8.07 -1.64
N ASP A 261 -27.29 8.48 -0.89
CA ASP A 261 -27.43 9.82 -0.36
C ASP A 261 -26.78 9.92 1.02
N ILE A 262 -25.99 10.97 1.22
CA ILE A 262 -25.23 11.22 2.44
C ILE A 262 -25.41 12.69 2.83
N GLU A 263 -25.75 12.95 4.09
CA GLU A 263 -25.84 14.30 4.62
C GLU A 263 -24.58 14.63 5.44
N ILE A 264 -23.92 15.73 5.09
CA ILE A 264 -22.69 16.22 5.74
C ILE A 264 -22.99 17.54 6.42
N PHE A 265 -22.73 17.61 7.71
CA PHE A 265 -22.92 18.84 8.50
C PHE A 265 -21.64 19.68 8.55
N PRO A 266 -21.77 20.99 8.78
CA PRO A 266 -20.61 21.88 8.90
C PRO A 266 -19.60 21.48 10.00
N SER A 267 -20.09 20.79 11.03
CA SER A 267 -19.25 20.27 12.12
C SER A 267 -18.40 19.06 11.73
N ASP A 268 -18.68 18.38 10.64
CA ASP A 268 -17.98 17.14 10.28
C ASP A 268 -16.62 17.40 9.64
N GLY A 269 -16.44 18.61 9.05
CA GLY A 269 -15.24 18.90 8.28
C GLY A 269 -15.16 18.08 7.01
N MET A 270 -14.04 17.43 6.78
CA MET A 270 -13.83 16.52 5.67
C MET A 270 -14.39 15.14 6.02
N VAL A 271 -15.09 14.51 5.09
CA VAL A 271 -15.71 13.19 5.28
C VAL A 271 -15.09 12.18 4.32
N LEU A 272 -14.65 11.06 4.86
CA LEU A 272 -14.24 9.89 4.10
C LEU A 272 -15.43 8.95 3.95
N VAL A 273 -15.78 8.63 2.71
CA VAL A 273 -16.75 7.61 2.33
C VAL A 273 -16.00 6.40 1.80
N ASP A 274 -16.02 5.32 2.53
CA ASP A 274 -15.48 4.04 2.08
C ASP A 274 -16.62 3.18 1.53
N THR A 275 -16.49 2.76 0.28
CA THR A 275 -17.55 1.96 -0.35
C THR A 275 -17.40 0.47 -0.07
N ASP A 276 -16.29 0.03 0.51
CA ASP A 276 -16.09 -1.36 0.92
C ASP A 276 -17.08 -1.73 2.05
N PRO A 277 -17.97 -2.71 1.84
CA PRO A 277 -18.94 -3.09 2.85
C PRO A 277 -18.33 -3.69 4.11
N SER A 278 -17.08 -4.17 4.06
CA SER A 278 -16.35 -4.66 5.23
C SER A 278 -15.76 -3.54 6.08
N ALA A 279 -15.69 -2.32 5.53
CA ALA A 279 -15.13 -1.15 6.20
C ALA A 279 -16.24 -0.28 6.84
N ARG A 280 -15.82 0.74 7.60
CA ARG A 280 -16.73 1.77 8.09
C ARG A 280 -17.08 2.72 6.96
N THR A 281 -18.31 2.69 6.50
CA THR A 281 -18.78 3.45 5.33
C THR A 281 -18.51 4.96 5.42
N LEU A 282 -18.63 5.55 6.61
CA LEU A 282 -18.48 6.99 6.81
C LEU A 282 -17.65 7.32 8.04
N THR A 283 -16.62 8.14 7.86
CA THR A 283 -15.81 8.70 8.93
C THR A 283 -15.59 10.20 8.71
N SER A 284 -15.67 11.00 9.79
CA SER A 284 -15.47 12.44 9.74
C SER A 284 -14.13 12.88 10.32
N GLU A 285 -13.70 14.09 9.94
CA GLU A 285 -12.43 14.69 10.39
C GLU A 285 -12.40 15.02 11.89
N HIS A 286 -13.54 15.32 12.48
CA HIS A 286 -13.64 15.76 13.87
C HIS A 286 -13.72 14.57 14.82
N ASP A 287 -12.58 13.92 15.04
CA ASP A 287 -12.34 13.09 16.21
C ASP A 287 -11.32 13.80 17.11
N PRO A 288 -11.62 14.05 18.39
CA PRO A 288 -10.67 14.64 19.31
C PRO A 288 -9.39 13.81 19.53
N ILE A 289 -9.38 12.58 19.11
CA ILE A 289 -8.25 11.66 19.31
C ILE A 289 -7.27 11.63 18.12
N ASP A 290 -7.69 12.01 16.88
CA ASP A 290 -6.93 11.67 15.67
C ASP A 290 -6.68 12.82 14.66
N ASN A 291 -6.57 14.03 15.13
CA ASN A 291 -6.22 15.20 14.29
C ASN A 291 -4.89 15.03 13.49
N ALA A 292 -3.98 14.18 13.97
CA ALA A 292 -2.70 13.95 13.32
C ALA A 292 -2.85 13.09 12.04
N LEU A 293 -3.76 12.11 12.06
CA LEU A 293 -3.96 11.18 10.95
C LEU A 293 -4.67 11.86 9.76
N TRP A 294 -5.68 12.68 10.03
CA TRP A 294 -6.34 13.48 9.00
C TRP A 294 -5.45 14.58 8.42
N LYS A 295 -4.55 15.15 9.23
CA LYS A 295 -3.51 16.05 8.72
C LYS A 295 -2.57 15.33 7.77
N LEU A 296 -2.25 14.09 8.05
CA LEU A 296 -1.43 13.25 7.19
C LEU A 296 -2.14 12.97 5.85
N ILE A 297 -3.43 12.65 5.87
CA ILE A 297 -4.26 12.46 4.67
C ILE A 297 -4.35 13.75 3.85
N ARG A 298 -4.56 14.88 4.51
CA ARG A 298 -4.70 16.18 3.86
C ARG A 298 -3.42 16.63 3.15
N ASN A 299 -2.25 16.33 3.72
CA ASN A 299 -0.95 16.77 3.20
C ASN A 299 -0.28 15.74 2.28
N SER A 300 -0.85 14.55 2.16
CA SER A 300 -0.21 13.48 1.44
C SER A 300 -1.08 12.97 0.30
N ASP A 301 -0.49 12.86 -0.87
CA ASP A 301 -1.03 12.07 -1.96
C ASP A 301 -0.88 10.53 -1.70
N ILE A 302 -0.64 10.09 -0.46
CA ILE A 302 -0.46 8.69 0.00
C ILE A 302 -1.78 7.97 0.21
N LEU A 303 -2.79 8.35 -0.46
CA LEU A 303 -4.14 7.85 -0.21
C LEU A 303 -4.23 6.31 -0.26
N ASP A 304 -3.36 5.65 -1.01
CA ASP A 304 -3.44 4.19 -1.20
C ASP A 304 -3.03 3.38 0.02
N PHE A 305 -1.88 3.66 0.55
CA PHE A 305 -1.37 2.92 1.70
C PHE A 305 -2.10 3.29 2.97
N ILE A 306 -2.35 4.57 3.16
CA ILE A 306 -2.94 5.07 4.39
C ILE A 306 -4.44 4.82 4.43
N LEU A 307 -5.17 4.98 3.33
CA LEU A 307 -6.60 4.66 3.32
C LEU A 307 -6.87 3.17 3.55
N GLY A 308 -5.99 2.28 3.07
CA GLY A 308 -6.06 0.87 3.41
C GLY A 308 -5.91 0.61 4.92
N ASP A 309 -5.04 1.35 5.61
CA ASP A 309 -4.84 1.23 7.07
C ASP A 309 -5.84 2.03 7.90
N ILE A 310 -6.23 3.20 7.44
CA ILE A 310 -7.18 4.06 8.17
C ILE A 310 -8.54 3.41 8.27
N THR A 311 -8.98 2.69 7.26
CA THR A 311 -10.26 1.98 7.33
C THR A 311 -10.22 0.80 8.31
N ASN A 312 -9.05 0.24 8.53
CA ASN A 312 -8.83 -0.79 9.56
C ASN A 312 -8.43 -0.20 10.92
N ALA A 313 -7.81 0.97 10.94
CA ALA A 313 -7.49 1.68 12.17
C ALA A 313 -8.69 2.55 12.56
N ARG A 314 -9.22 2.39 13.65
CA ARG A 314 -10.33 3.08 14.34
C ARG A 314 -10.30 4.63 14.27
N ALA A 315 -9.74 5.23 13.23
CA ALA A 315 -9.58 6.66 13.04
C ALA A 315 -10.89 7.31 12.56
N GLY A 316 -11.23 8.43 13.15
CA GLY A 316 -12.40 9.24 12.82
C GLY A 316 -13.70 8.83 13.54
N VAL A 317 -14.62 9.78 13.65
CA VAL A 317 -15.95 9.54 14.22
C VAL A 317 -16.80 8.80 13.20
N PRO A 318 -17.28 7.58 13.48
CA PRO A 318 -18.17 6.87 12.57
C PRO A 318 -19.53 7.58 12.52
N ILE A 319 -19.84 8.16 11.38
CA ILE A 319 -21.11 8.83 11.10
C ILE A 319 -22.06 7.99 10.22
N GLY A 320 -21.77 6.71 10.09
CA GLY A 320 -22.55 5.76 9.27
C GLY A 320 -24.04 5.67 9.60
N ARG A 321 -24.46 6.13 10.80
CA ARG A 321 -25.86 6.25 11.17
C ARG A 321 -26.65 7.23 10.30
N ARG A 322 -25.97 8.07 9.53
CA ARG A 322 -26.59 9.07 8.64
C ARG A 322 -26.93 8.52 7.27
N VAL A 323 -26.38 7.37 6.90
CA VAL A 323 -26.83 6.67 5.71
C VAL A 323 -28.20 6.08 6.03
N PRO A 324 -29.23 6.34 5.20
CA PRO A 324 -30.55 5.78 5.42
C PRO A 324 -30.47 4.27 5.62
N GLY A 325 -31.19 3.76 6.62
CA GLY A 325 -31.06 2.39 7.10
C GLY A 325 -31.05 1.35 5.98
N GLY A 326 -30.03 0.53 5.93
CA GLY A 326 -29.84 -0.52 4.93
C GLY A 326 -29.30 -0.08 3.56
N VAL A 327 -28.99 1.19 3.36
CA VAL A 327 -28.45 1.71 2.09
C VAL A 327 -26.93 1.85 2.21
N GLY A 328 -26.21 0.78 1.95
CA GLY A 328 -24.74 0.82 1.80
C GLY A 328 -24.33 0.73 0.34
N PHE A 329 -23.03 0.82 0.08
CA PHE A 329 -22.49 0.49 -1.22
C PHE A 329 -22.39 -1.03 -1.35
N MET A 330 -22.74 -1.57 -2.53
CA MET A 330 -22.79 -3.01 -2.76
C MET A 330 -22.12 -3.45 -4.07
N SER A 331 -21.63 -2.48 -4.87
CA SER A 331 -21.09 -2.78 -6.19
C SER A 331 -19.65 -2.32 -6.33
N PRO A 332 -18.68 -3.26 -6.35
CA PRO A 332 -17.29 -2.92 -6.65
C PRO A 332 -17.12 -2.56 -8.13
N ILE A 333 -16.00 -1.93 -8.45
CA ILE A 333 -15.58 -1.71 -9.83
C ILE A 333 -14.77 -2.93 -10.26
N PRO A 334 -15.24 -3.71 -11.27
CA PRO A 334 -14.51 -4.87 -11.75
C PRO A 334 -13.12 -4.51 -12.28
N SER A 335 -12.22 -5.49 -12.31
CA SER A 335 -10.89 -5.32 -12.88
C SER A 335 -10.96 -4.87 -14.35
N GLU A 336 -10.00 -4.05 -14.77
CA GLU A 336 -9.86 -3.52 -16.14
C GLU A 336 -11.07 -2.70 -16.64
N LYS A 337 -11.97 -2.29 -15.75
CA LYS A 337 -13.13 -1.44 -16.12
C LYS A 337 -12.90 0.02 -15.77
N MET A 338 -13.51 0.87 -16.58
CA MET A 338 -13.59 2.30 -16.33
C MET A 338 -14.77 2.58 -15.39
N ALA A 339 -14.49 3.14 -14.24
CA ALA A 339 -15.53 3.68 -13.37
C ALA A 339 -15.93 5.06 -13.86
N ASN A 340 -17.22 5.24 -14.14
CA ASN A 340 -17.84 6.53 -14.44
C ASN A 340 -18.89 6.79 -13.36
N ILE A 341 -18.47 7.35 -12.25
CA ILE A 341 -19.31 7.52 -11.06
C ILE A 341 -19.98 8.89 -11.11
N LYS A 342 -21.31 8.88 -11.14
CA LYS A 342 -22.12 10.09 -11.00
C LYS A 342 -22.08 10.57 -9.56
N VAL A 343 -21.86 11.84 -9.35
CA VAL A 343 -21.83 12.48 -8.04
C VAL A 343 -22.65 13.75 -8.05
N THR A 344 -23.27 14.07 -6.92
CA THR A 344 -23.94 15.35 -6.72
C THR A 344 -23.50 15.96 -5.40
N HIS A 345 -23.44 17.28 -5.33
CA HIS A 345 -23.18 18.02 -4.10
C HIS A 345 -23.93 19.33 -4.10
N THR A 346 -24.76 19.55 -3.07
CA THR A 346 -25.60 20.76 -2.99
C THR A 346 -24.82 22.03 -2.66
N ASN A 347 -23.63 21.91 -2.06
CA ASN A 347 -22.78 23.05 -1.73
C ASN A 347 -22.06 23.59 -2.97
N PRO A 348 -22.20 24.89 -3.30
CA PRO A 348 -21.53 25.49 -4.48
C PRO A 348 -19.99 25.49 -4.41
N ALA A 349 -19.42 25.32 -3.23
CA ALA A 349 -17.98 25.18 -3.02
C ALA A 349 -17.57 23.73 -2.66
N GLY A 350 -18.50 22.79 -2.80
CA GLY A 350 -18.28 21.39 -2.48
C GLY A 350 -17.28 20.73 -3.42
N LYS A 351 -16.50 19.82 -2.86
CA LYS A 351 -15.48 19.06 -3.59
C LYS A 351 -15.60 17.58 -3.26
N ILE A 352 -15.48 16.73 -4.27
CA ILE A 352 -15.46 15.29 -4.11
C ILE A 352 -14.22 14.75 -4.81
N THR A 353 -13.37 14.05 -4.07
CA THR A 353 -12.19 13.38 -4.61
C THR A 353 -12.40 11.87 -4.53
N MET A 354 -12.45 11.23 -5.67
CA MET A 354 -12.48 9.77 -5.79
C MET A 354 -11.07 9.22 -5.78
N VAL A 355 -10.86 8.18 -5.00
CA VAL A 355 -9.59 7.45 -4.86
C VAL A 355 -9.84 6.00 -5.19
N MET A 356 -9.07 5.44 -6.10
CA MET A 356 -9.17 4.03 -6.48
C MET A 356 -7.82 3.36 -6.33
N SER A 357 -7.76 2.41 -5.42
CA SER A 357 -6.59 1.54 -5.22
C SER A 357 -6.34 0.69 -6.46
N GLN A 358 -5.09 0.31 -6.66
CA GLN A 358 -4.69 -0.53 -7.78
C GLN A 358 -4.04 -1.79 -7.22
N TRP A 359 -4.76 -2.92 -7.21
CA TRP A 359 -4.30 -4.17 -6.62
C TRP A 359 -3.99 -5.21 -7.66
N TYR A 360 -2.82 -5.83 -7.50
CA TYR A 360 -2.27 -6.80 -8.45
C TYR A 360 -1.96 -8.12 -7.74
N ARG A 361 -2.27 -9.22 -8.38
CA ARG A 361 -1.96 -10.56 -7.86
C ARG A 361 -0.47 -10.87 -7.90
N ARG A 362 0.29 -10.18 -8.73
CA ARG A 362 1.73 -10.39 -8.96
C ARG A 362 2.50 -9.10 -8.83
N GLY A 363 3.78 -9.20 -8.47
CA GLY A 363 4.71 -8.06 -8.48
C GLY A 363 5.20 -7.70 -9.89
N VAL A 364 4.86 -8.54 -10.87
CA VAL A 364 5.06 -8.32 -12.30
C VAL A 364 3.71 -8.57 -12.95
N ALA A 365 3.08 -7.55 -13.44
CA ALA A 365 1.80 -7.64 -14.15
C ALA A 365 2.00 -7.60 -15.67
#